data_8f98e058983c8f48c015db56b6b3af47
#
_entry.id   8f98e058983c8f48c015db56b6b3af47
#
_cell.length_a   1.000
_cell.length_b   1.000
_cell.length_c   1.000
_cell.angle_alpha   90.00
_cell.angle_beta   90.00
_cell.angle_gamma   90.00
#
_symmetry.space_group_name_H-M   'P 1'
#
loop_
_entity.id
_entity.type
_entity.pdbx_description
1 polymer ?
#
loop_
_entity_poly.entity_id
_entity_poly.type
_entity_poly.pdbx_seq_one_letter_code
_entity_poly.pdbx_strand_id
1 'polypeptide(L)'
;MLSSQVEYDTIIPNNVSLSSDRRVLKALEKWHPGYIDWWKDLGPVGFQDMLVYLRTAINVDKDGWATFDYVKMPEYRWGILLAPQKEGRTIPFGDHIGEPVWQEVPGEYRSMLRRLIVIQGDTEPASIEQQRFLGSTAPSLYDMRNLFQVNVEEGRHLWAMVYLLQKYFGSDGREEANELLKRQSGSEDAPRMLGAFNESTPDWLSFFMFTAFTDRDGKMQLEALAQSGFDPLSRTCRFMLTEEAHHMFVGENGVRRVIKKTCEMMNKAGISDPYDIEKIRELGVIDLPTIQKKINLHYSLSLDLFGSEISTNAANTYTAGVKGRFWETKIKDDHILKNDTYPILEFANGKIINKQAPALLSLNMRLRDDYTKDTAVSIKRWNRTIVDAKINFEMKLPFEGFNRKIGTFMGSDISPLGDVLTKEAWDKDKNNFLPATEDNVCLLYTSDAA
;
A
#
# COMPACT_ATOMS: atom_id res chain seq x y z
N MET A 1 18.16 16.31 7.39
CA MET A 1 17.95 16.53 8.83
C MET A 1 16.47 16.83 9.05
N LEU A 2 15.76 16.05 9.87
CA LEU A 2 14.50 16.53 10.43
C LEU A 2 14.88 17.77 11.24
N SER A 3 14.51 18.92 10.73
CA SER A 3 14.60 20.14 11.53
C SER A 3 13.58 20.01 12.63
N SER A 4 13.98 20.38 13.79
CA SER A 4 13.18 20.50 14.99
C SER A 4 13.04 19.22 15.80
N GLN A 5 13.28 19.43 17.01
CA GLN A 5 13.06 18.58 18.13
C GLN A 5 11.66 17.95 18.04
N VAL A 6 11.64 16.63 18.02
CA VAL A 6 10.37 15.91 18.23
C VAL A 6 9.95 16.14 19.68
N GLU A 7 8.72 16.60 19.88
CA GLU A 7 8.12 16.76 21.21
C GLU A 7 7.75 15.39 21.77
N TYR A 8 8.70 14.70 22.42
CA TYR A 8 8.50 13.35 22.99
C TYR A 8 7.75 13.34 24.32
N ASP A 9 7.84 14.41 25.10
CA ASP A 9 7.26 14.48 26.45
C ASP A 9 5.75 14.79 26.43
N THR A 10 5.13 14.74 25.28
CA THR A 10 3.68 14.90 25.09
C THR A 10 3.00 13.55 24.91
N ILE A 11 1.69 13.48 25.17
CA ILE A 11 0.87 12.28 24.91
C ILE A 11 0.96 11.87 23.43
N ILE A 12 1.12 12.86 22.55
CA ILE A 12 1.22 12.67 21.09
C ILE A 12 2.59 13.14 20.64
N PRO A 13 3.60 12.27 20.49
CA PRO A 13 4.89 12.64 19.94
C PRO A 13 4.73 13.29 18.56
N ASN A 14 5.42 14.41 18.34
CA ASN A 14 5.23 15.15 17.10
C ASN A 14 6.42 16.07 16.76
N ASN A 15 6.56 16.40 15.49
CA ASN A 15 7.50 17.41 15.01
C ASN A 15 6.78 18.61 14.34
N VAL A 16 5.53 18.83 14.68
CA VAL A 16 4.67 19.89 14.13
C VAL A 16 4.36 20.99 15.18
N SER A 17 5.07 20.99 16.30
CA SER A 17 4.96 21.96 17.39
C SER A 17 3.51 22.07 17.93
N LEU A 18 2.89 20.91 18.24
CA LEU A 18 1.51 20.86 18.77
C LEU A 18 1.35 21.66 20.04
N SER A 19 2.38 21.78 20.88
CA SER A 19 2.38 22.58 22.09
C SER A 19 2.04 24.06 21.84
N SER A 20 2.34 24.56 20.63
CA SER A 20 2.04 25.93 20.22
C SER A 20 0.61 26.13 19.67
N ASP A 21 -0.08 25.05 19.25
CA ASP A 21 -1.45 25.10 18.74
C ASP A 21 -2.43 24.36 19.68
N ARG A 22 -2.82 25.07 20.76
CA ARG A 22 -3.72 24.51 21.79
C ARG A 22 -5.05 23.98 21.24
N ARG A 23 -5.56 24.57 20.15
CA ARG A 23 -6.82 24.15 19.54
C ARG A 23 -6.68 22.76 18.90
N VAL A 24 -5.65 22.56 18.10
CA VAL A 24 -5.36 21.27 17.45
C VAL A 24 -4.93 20.23 18.47
N LEU A 25 -4.08 20.60 19.43
CA LEU A 25 -3.67 19.70 20.52
C LEU A 25 -4.88 19.12 21.26
N LYS A 26 -5.81 19.98 21.74
CA LYS A 26 -7.02 19.52 22.42
C LYS A 26 -7.92 18.65 21.54
N ALA A 27 -7.99 18.92 20.24
CA ALA A 27 -8.79 18.13 19.34
C ALA A 27 -8.20 16.72 19.16
N LEU A 28 -6.88 16.60 19.04
CA LEU A 28 -6.17 15.33 18.96
C LEU A 28 -6.18 14.56 20.29
N GLU A 29 -6.01 15.25 21.43
CA GLU A 29 -6.16 14.64 22.76
C GLU A 29 -7.57 14.06 22.97
N LYS A 30 -8.59 14.70 22.42
CA LYS A 30 -9.97 14.17 22.46
C LYS A 30 -10.17 12.97 21.55
N TRP A 31 -9.47 12.90 20.43
CA TRP A 31 -9.54 11.78 19.48
C TRP A 31 -8.73 10.57 19.95
N HIS A 32 -7.62 10.79 20.66
CA HIS A 32 -6.68 9.78 21.12
C HIS A 32 -7.32 8.59 21.85
N PRO A 33 -8.27 8.75 22.82
CA PRO A 33 -8.91 7.62 23.47
C PRO A 33 -9.62 6.68 22.49
N GLY A 34 -10.33 7.23 21.49
CA GLY A 34 -10.98 6.42 20.45
C GLY A 34 -9.99 5.62 19.62
N TYR A 35 -8.82 6.20 19.31
CA TYR A 35 -7.74 5.47 18.65
C TYR A 35 -7.19 4.33 19.52
N ILE A 36 -7.02 4.55 20.81
CA ILE A 36 -6.55 3.51 21.74
C ILE A 36 -7.57 2.37 21.85
N ASP A 37 -8.86 2.69 21.92
CA ASP A 37 -9.92 1.69 21.98
C ASP A 37 -9.96 0.88 20.67
N TRP A 38 -9.90 1.56 19.51
CA TRP A 38 -9.79 0.92 18.21
C TRP A 38 -8.55 0.00 18.11
N TRP A 39 -7.38 0.45 18.58
CA TRP A 39 -6.15 -0.36 18.57
C TRP A 39 -6.27 -1.61 19.43
N LYS A 40 -6.90 -1.51 20.60
CA LYS A 40 -7.16 -2.67 21.46
C LYS A 40 -8.10 -3.67 20.81
N ASP A 41 -9.14 -3.18 20.16
CA ASP A 41 -10.18 -4.02 19.58
C ASP A 41 -9.78 -4.62 18.23
N LEU A 42 -9.07 -3.87 17.39
CA LEU A 42 -8.78 -4.22 16.00
C LEU A 42 -7.27 -4.25 15.66
N GLY A 43 -6.42 -3.78 16.53
CA GLY A 43 -4.97 -3.82 16.35
C GLY A 43 -4.36 -5.22 16.50
N PRO A 44 -3.04 -5.38 16.33
CA PRO A 44 -2.36 -6.67 16.31
C PRO A 44 -2.52 -7.42 17.62
N VAL A 45 -3.01 -8.66 17.58
CA VAL A 45 -3.16 -9.51 18.77
C VAL A 45 -1.79 -9.73 19.43
N GLY A 46 -1.75 -9.54 20.77
CA GLY A 46 -0.52 -9.60 21.56
C GLY A 46 0.21 -8.26 21.72
N PHE A 47 -0.22 -7.21 21.00
CA PHE A 47 0.37 -5.86 21.05
C PHE A 47 -0.70 -4.77 21.20
N GLN A 48 -1.67 -5.01 22.07
CA GLN A 48 -2.78 -4.08 22.34
C GLN A 48 -2.49 -3.11 23.50
N ASP A 49 -1.30 -3.17 24.09
CA ASP A 49 -0.91 -2.19 25.10
C ASP A 49 -0.77 -0.79 24.49
N MET A 50 -1.17 0.22 25.27
CA MET A 50 -1.22 1.60 24.83
C MET A 50 0.13 2.18 24.42
N LEU A 51 1.21 1.61 24.88
CA LEU A 51 2.58 2.07 24.63
C LEU A 51 3.37 0.94 23.97
N VAL A 52 3.16 0.75 22.68
CA VAL A 52 3.99 -0.17 21.89
C VAL A 52 5.22 0.59 21.42
N TYR A 53 6.36 0.17 21.90
CA TYR A 53 7.65 0.69 21.50
C TYR A 53 8.42 -0.39 20.75
N LEU A 54 8.79 -0.09 19.51
CA LEU A 54 9.60 -0.98 18.68
C LEU A 54 10.91 -0.29 18.35
N ARG A 55 12.00 -0.99 18.57
CA ARG A 55 13.30 -0.60 18.01
C ARG A 55 13.35 -1.04 16.56
N THR A 56 13.72 -0.15 15.66
CA THR A 56 13.99 -0.57 14.28
C THR A 56 15.25 -1.41 14.22
N ALA A 57 15.22 -2.44 13.39
CA ALA A 57 16.38 -3.29 13.15
C ALA A 57 17.13 -2.93 11.87
N ILE A 58 16.66 -1.94 11.14
CA ILE A 58 17.26 -1.53 9.87
C ILE A 58 18.37 -0.57 10.22
N ASN A 59 19.59 -0.81 9.84
CA ASN A 59 20.76 0.00 10.19
C ASN A 59 20.91 0.23 11.70
N VAL A 60 21.17 -0.84 12.42
CA VAL A 60 21.50 -0.78 13.85
C VAL A 60 23.00 -0.42 13.99
N ASP A 61 23.30 0.65 14.69
CA ASP A 61 24.68 0.97 15.03
C ASP A 61 25.27 -0.02 16.08
N LYS A 62 26.54 0.14 16.41
CA LYS A 62 27.24 -0.73 17.38
C LYS A 62 26.60 -0.77 18.78
N ASP A 63 25.82 0.25 19.13
CA ASP A 63 25.13 0.40 20.42
C ASP A 63 23.69 -0.14 20.37
N GLY A 64 23.26 -0.69 19.23
CA GLY A 64 21.94 -1.28 19.02
C GLY A 64 20.86 -0.28 18.66
N TRP A 65 21.21 0.93 18.22
CA TRP A 65 20.27 1.96 17.80
C TRP A 65 20.10 2.00 16.28
N ALA A 66 18.87 2.15 15.86
CA ALA A 66 18.61 2.44 14.46
C ALA A 66 19.02 3.88 14.14
N THR A 67 19.82 4.05 13.10
CA THR A 67 20.20 5.35 12.59
C THR A 67 19.66 5.55 11.19
N PHE A 68 18.66 6.43 11.08
CA PHE A 68 18.33 7.02 9.80
C PHE A 68 18.86 8.44 9.80
N ASP A 69 19.35 8.92 8.68
CA ASP A 69 19.86 10.30 8.55
C ASP A 69 18.80 11.36 8.89
N TYR A 70 17.53 10.99 8.80
CA TYR A 70 16.38 11.86 9.05
C TYR A 70 15.57 11.49 10.31
N VAL A 71 15.73 10.27 10.85
CA VAL A 71 15.08 9.84 12.09
C VAL A 71 16.10 9.17 12.99
N LYS A 72 16.45 9.81 14.10
CA LYS A 72 17.19 9.20 15.19
C LYS A 72 16.22 8.96 16.33
N MET A 73 15.53 7.83 16.29
CA MET A 73 14.59 7.43 17.31
C MET A 73 15.07 6.15 17.96
N PRO A 74 15.27 6.15 19.27
CA PRO A 74 15.64 4.93 20.00
C PRO A 74 14.52 3.90 20.01
N GLU A 75 13.28 4.34 19.72
CA GLU A 75 12.08 3.53 19.75
C GLU A 75 11.02 4.12 18.80
N TYR A 76 10.14 3.27 18.31
CA TYR A 76 9.00 3.68 17.51
C TYR A 76 7.75 3.70 18.36
N ARG A 77 7.00 4.79 18.26
CA ARG A 77 5.65 4.94 18.82
C ARG A 77 4.80 5.80 17.89
N TRP A 78 3.51 5.74 18.10
CA TRP A 78 2.58 6.58 17.37
C TRP A 78 2.88 8.04 17.58
N GLY A 79 2.66 8.83 16.55
CA GLY A 79 2.91 10.25 16.62
C GLY A 79 2.68 10.92 15.27
N ILE A 80 2.92 12.22 15.23
CA ILE A 80 2.73 13.03 14.03
C ILE A 80 4.09 13.52 13.56
N LEU A 81 4.56 12.93 12.46
CA LEU A 81 5.86 13.24 11.88
C LEU A 81 5.70 13.64 10.42
N LEU A 82 6.17 14.81 10.07
CA LEU A 82 6.19 15.35 8.71
C LEU A 82 7.64 15.59 8.26
N ALA A 83 7.90 15.45 6.98
CA ALA A 83 9.18 15.84 6.41
C ALA A 83 9.45 17.35 6.58
N PRO A 84 10.72 17.78 6.62
CA PRO A 84 11.05 19.18 6.74
C PRO A 84 10.47 20.03 5.60
N GLN A 85 10.08 21.26 5.92
CA GLN A 85 9.69 22.23 4.91
C GLN A 85 10.90 22.58 4.02
N LYS A 86 10.66 22.67 2.72
CA LYS A 86 11.64 23.18 1.74
C LYS A 86 11.35 24.64 1.46
N GLU A 87 12.29 25.49 1.77
CA GLU A 87 12.20 26.90 1.42
C GLU A 87 12.17 27.08 -0.11
N GLY A 88 11.37 28.02 -0.60
CA GLY A 88 11.24 28.32 -2.01
C GLY A 88 10.61 27.22 -2.88
N ARG A 89 9.95 26.22 -2.26
CA ARG A 89 9.23 25.19 -3.03
C ARG A 89 8.06 25.80 -3.80
N THR A 90 7.96 25.44 -5.09
CA THR A 90 6.85 25.83 -5.97
C THR A 90 6.04 24.62 -6.40
N ILE A 91 4.83 24.86 -6.90
CA ILE A 91 3.94 23.84 -7.45
C ILE A 91 4.51 23.42 -8.82
N PRO A 92 4.79 22.12 -9.05
CA PRO A 92 5.50 21.68 -10.26
C PRO A 92 4.60 21.33 -11.45
N PHE A 93 3.26 21.42 -11.33
CA PHE A 93 2.31 21.00 -12.36
C PHE A 93 0.95 21.68 -12.23
N GLY A 94 0.07 21.44 -13.19
CA GLY A 94 -1.29 21.98 -13.20
C GLY A 94 -1.37 23.46 -13.55
N ASP A 95 -2.49 24.09 -13.25
CA ASP A 95 -2.75 25.49 -13.58
C ASP A 95 -1.96 26.46 -12.69
N HIS A 96 -1.45 26.00 -11.54
CA HIS A 96 -0.65 26.78 -10.58
C HIS A 96 0.86 26.53 -10.69
N ILE A 97 1.31 25.97 -11.80
CA ILE A 97 2.74 25.68 -12.02
C ILE A 97 3.61 26.92 -11.79
N GLY A 98 4.64 26.77 -10.94
CA GLY A 98 5.59 27.84 -10.62
C GLY A 98 5.14 28.76 -9.46
N GLU A 99 3.88 28.69 -9.02
CA GLU A 99 3.39 29.43 -7.86
C GLU A 99 3.96 28.85 -6.55
N PRO A 100 4.10 29.66 -5.48
CA PRO A 100 4.47 29.15 -4.16
C PRO A 100 3.47 28.13 -3.66
N VAL A 101 3.97 27.09 -2.98
CA VAL A 101 3.10 26.07 -2.35
C VAL A 101 2.24 26.67 -1.26
N TRP A 102 1.05 26.10 -1.08
CA TRP A 102 0.06 26.55 -0.09
C TRP A 102 0.38 25.95 1.28
N GLN A 103 0.43 26.82 2.30
CA GLN A 103 0.56 26.41 3.69
C GLN A 103 -0.80 26.22 4.36
N GLU A 104 -1.85 26.85 3.80
CA GLU A 104 -3.26 26.71 4.18
C GLU A 104 -4.05 26.11 3.03
N VAL A 105 -5.22 25.55 3.33
CA VAL A 105 -6.09 24.94 2.32
C VAL A 105 -6.75 26.02 1.47
N PRO A 106 -6.50 26.08 0.15
CA PRO A 106 -7.24 26.97 -0.73
C PRO A 106 -8.73 26.63 -0.70
N GLY A 107 -9.58 27.67 -0.59
CA GLY A 107 -11.01 27.49 -0.43
C GLY A 107 -11.66 26.69 -1.57
N GLU A 108 -11.23 26.94 -2.81
CA GLU A 108 -11.69 26.28 -4.01
C GLU A 108 -11.34 24.79 -4.07
N TYR A 109 -10.22 24.36 -3.47
CA TYR A 109 -9.78 22.97 -3.46
C TYR A 109 -10.07 22.24 -2.13
N ARG A 110 -10.79 22.89 -1.21
CA ARG A 110 -11.05 22.36 0.13
C ARG A 110 -11.68 20.96 0.12
N SER A 111 -12.75 20.78 -0.66
CA SER A 111 -13.45 19.49 -0.74
C SER A 111 -12.59 18.41 -1.39
N MET A 112 -11.83 18.78 -2.41
CA MET A 112 -10.91 17.86 -3.12
C MET A 112 -9.80 17.39 -2.21
N LEU A 113 -9.11 18.30 -1.52
CA LEU A 113 -8.05 17.98 -0.57
C LEU A 113 -8.56 17.13 0.59
N ARG A 114 -9.72 17.50 1.19
CA ARG A 114 -10.32 16.72 2.26
C ARG A 114 -10.57 15.28 1.83
N ARG A 115 -11.20 15.09 0.66
CA ARG A 115 -11.49 13.75 0.13
C ARG A 115 -10.22 12.92 -0.09
N LEU A 116 -9.16 13.51 -0.65
CA LEU A 116 -7.88 12.81 -0.85
C LEU A 116 -7.24 12.39 0.48
N ILE A 117 -7.24 13.29 1.48
CA ILE A 117 -6.71 12.99 2.82
C ILE A 117 -7.52 11.91 3.52
N VAL A 118 -8.86 11.93 3.38
CA VAL A 118 -9.75 10.89 3.94
C VAL A 118 -9.49 9.54 3.27
N ILE A 119 -9.41 9.48 1.94
CA ILE A 119 -9.14 8.24 1.23
C ILE A 119 -7.79 7.67 1.65
N GLN A 120 -6.73 8.49 1.70
CA GLN A 120 -5.43 8.03 2.17
C GLN A 120 -5.47 7.61 3.64
N GLY A 121 -6.12 8.39 4.50
CA GLY A 121 -6.23 8.05 5.92
C GLY A 121 -7.07 6.81 6.22
N ASP A 122 -7.94 6.36 5.28
CA ASP A 122 -8.75 5.15 5.43
C ASP A 122 -7.96 3.87 5.10
N THR A 123 -6.86 3.97 4.37
CA THR A 123 -6.01 2.82 4.02
C THR A 123 -5.16 2.38 5.20
N GLU A 124 -4.70 3.30 6.03
CA GLU A 124 -3.75 3.04 7.10
C GLU A 124 -4.28 2.10 8.20
N PRO A 125 -5.46 2.34 8.80
CA PRO A 125 -6.01 1.41 9.78
C PRO A 125 -6.44 0.08 9.16
N ALA A 126 -6.76 0.06 7.87
CA ALA A 126 -7.18 -1.14 7.17
C ALA A 126 -6.08 -2.22 7.14
N SER A 127 -4.84 -1.83 6.84
CA SER A 127 -3.70 -2.76 6.82
C SER A 127 -3.48 -3.39 8.19
N ILE A 128 -3.60 -2.61 9.27
CA ILE A 128 -3.48 -3.08 10.65
C ILE A 128 -4.56 -4.12 10.97
N GLU A 129 -5.82 -3.83 10.64
CA GLU A 129 -6.96 -4.72 10.87
C GLU A 129 -6.85 -6.04 10.11
N GLN A 130 -6.47 -5.97 8.83
CA GLN A 130 -6.28 -7.15 7.98
C GLN A 130 -5.18 -8.08 8.53
N GLN A 131 -4.18 -7.53 9.21
CA GLN A 131 -3.01 -8.26 9.73
C GLN A 131 -3.15 -8.67 11.20
N ARG A 132 -4.30 -8.40 11.84
CA ARG A 132 -4.56 -8.53 13.27
C ARG A 132 -4.05 -9.81 13.92
N PHE A 133 -4.24 -10.98 13.29
CA PHE A 133 -3.98 -12.27 13.88
C PHE A 133 -2.63 -12.89 13.51
N LEU A 134 -1.88 -12.29 12.60
CA LEU A 134 -0.66 -12.88 12.04
C LEU A 134 0.47 -13.04 13.07
N GLY A 135 0.51 -12.18 14.09
CA GLY A 135 1.55 -12.26 15.12
C GLY A 135 1.58 -13.58 15.89
N SER A 136 0.41 -14.25 16.02
CA SER A 136 0.30 -15.55 16.72
C SER A 136 0.91 -16.72 15.94
N THR A 137 1.11 -16.57 14.64
CA THR A 137 1.64 -17.63 13.73
C THR A 137 2.92 -17.17 13.04
N ALA A 138 3.70 -16.25 13.66
CA ALA A 138 4.90 -15.70 13.04
C ALA A 138 5.95 -16.80 12.77
N PRO A 139 6.46 -16.91 11.53
CA PRO A 139 7.48 -17.90 11.18
C PRO A 139 8.78 -17.73 11.96
N SER A 140 9.06 -16.51 12.39
CA SER A 140 10.23 -16.20 13.20
C SER A 140 10.02 -14.91 14.01
N LEU A 141 10.85 -14.69 15.04
CA LEU A 141 10.85 -13.43 15.80
C LEU A 141 11.21 -12.24 14.91
N TYR A 142 11.99 -12.45 13.86
CA TYR A 142 12.31 -11.43 12.88
C TYR A 142 11.05 -10.99 12.10
N ASP A 143 10.26 -11.96 11.64
CA ASP A 143 9.02 -11.68 10.91
C ASP A 143 7.97 -11.01 11.81
N MET A 144 7.79 -11.52 13.03
CA MET A 144 6.91 -10.91 14.02
C MET A 144 7.27 -9.45 14.29
N ARG A 145 8.58 -9.16 14.43
CA ARG A 145 9.05 -7.79 14.63
C ARG A 145 8.75 -6.91 13.42
N ASN A 146 8.98 -7.39 12.21
CA ASN A 146 8.66 -6.64 10.98
C ASN A 146 7.16 -6.35 10.89
N LEU A 147 6.31 -7.33 11.20
CA LEU A 147 4.85 -7.12 11.22
C LEU A 147 4.46 -5.99 12.17
N PHE A 148 4.95 -6.01 13.41
CA PHE A 148 4.60 -4.98 14.37
C PHE A 148 5.20 -3.61 14.02
N GLN A 149 6.38 -3.58 13.44
CA GLN A 149 6.97 -2.35 12.93
C GLN A 149 6.07 -1.74 11.84
N VAL A 150 5.67 -2.51 10.83
CA VAL A 150 4.74 -2.08 9.78
C VAL A 150 3.46 -1.54 10.42
N ASN A 151 2.83 -2.29 11.33
CA ASN A 151 1.57 -1.85 11.96
C ASN A 151 1.71 -0.54 12.77
N VAL A 152 2.84 -0.31 13.44
CA VAL A 152 3.09 0.96 14.16
C VAL A 152 3.34 2.10 13.18
N GLU A 153 4.02 1.85 12.07
CA GLU A 153 4.26 2.83 11.01
C GLU A 153 2.95 3.24 10.33
N GLU A 154 2.07 2.30 10.01
CA GLU A 154 0.71 2.56 9.53
C GLU A 154 -0.13 3.36 10.54
N GLY A 155 0.01 3.06 11.83
CA GLY A 155 -0.60 3.85 12.91
C GLY A 155 -0.10 5.31 12.90
N ARG A 156 1.18 5.57 12.62
CA ARG A 156 1.71 6.94 12.47
C ARG A 156 1.16 7.63 11.23
N HIS A 157 1.03 6.91 10.13
CA HIS A 157 0.44 7.44 8.90
C HIS A 157 -0.99 7.92 9.16
N LEU A 158 -1.80 7.10 9.84
CA LEU A 158 -3.15 7.48 10.28
C LEU A 158 -3.13 8.77 11.15
N TRP A 159 -2.25 8.82 12.16
CA TRP A 159 -2.12 10.01 13.02
C TRP A 159 -1.77 11.28 12.23
N ALA A 160 -0.89 11.17 11.23
CA ALA A 160 -0.53 12.30 10.38
C ALA A 160 -1.71 12.78 9.52
N MET A 161 -2.50 11.87 8.94
CA MET A 161 -3.71 12.22 8.18
C MET A 161 -4.78 12.84 9.07
N VAL A 162 -5.01 12.29 10.27
CA VAL A 162 -5.92 12.86 11.26
C VAL A 162 -5.49 14.26 11.70
N TYR A 163 -4.19 14.50 11.89
CA TYR A 163 -3.66 15.83 12.15
C TYR A 163 -4.01 16.82 11.04
N LEU A 164 -3.82 16.45 9.77
CA LEU A 164 -4.19 17.30 8.64
C LEU A 164 -5.69 17.62 8.65
N LEU A 165 -6.53 16.61 8.86
CA LEU A 165 -7.98 16.78 8.94
C LEU A 165 -8.38 17.74 10.06
N GLN A 166 -7.87 17.56 11.26
CA GLN A 166 -8.25 18.36 12.43
C GLN A 166 -7.69 19.78 12.39
N LYS A 167 -6.50 19.96 11.83
CA LYS A 167 -5.87 21.29 11.74
C LYS A 167 -6.52 22.16 10.68
N TYR A 168 -6.75 21.60 9.48
CA TYR A 168 -7.06 22.40 8.29
C TYR A 168 -8.53 22.36 7.86
N PHE A 169 -9.34 21.42 8.38
CA PHE A 169 -10.72 21.24 7.93
C PHE A 169 -11.80 21.48 9.00
N GLY A 170 -11.41 21.89 10.20
CA GLY A 170 -12.35 22.32 11.24
C GLY A 170 -13.29 21.20 11.72
N SER A 171 -14.61 21.47 11.78
CA SER A 171 -15.63 20.49 12.19
C SER A 171 -15.68 19.30 11.26
N ASP A 172 -15.69 19.55 9.95
CA ASP A 172 -15.75 18.49 8.93
C ASP A 172 -14.56 17.52 9.07
N GLY A 173 -13.36 18.07 9.29
CA GLY A 173 -12.16 17.25 9.48
C GLY A 173 -12.21 16.40 10.76
N ARG A 174 -12.86 16.90 11.84
CA ARG A 174 -13.06 16.12 13.06
C ARG A 174 -14.06 14.99 12.86
N GLU A 175 -15.12 15.22 12.13
CA GLU A 175 -16.10 14.19 11.77
C GLU A 175 -15.46 13.09 10.93
N GLU A 176 -14.74 13.46 9.89
CA GLU A 176 -14.00 12.52 9.05
C GLU A 176 -12.97 11.69 9.85
N ALA A 177 -12.21 12.33 10.74
CA ALA A 177 -11.24 11.62 11.60
C ALA A 177 -11.90 10.57 12.50
N ASN A 178 -13.11 10.82 12.99
CA ASN A 178 -13.88 9.83 13.75
C ASN A 178 -14.41 8.70 12.86
N GLU A 179 -14.83 9.02 11.63
CA GLU A 179 -15.31 8.01 10.67
C GLU A 179 -14.21 7.02 10.25
N LEU A 180 -12.93 7.47 10.21
CA LEU A 180 -11.81 6.56 9.93
C LEU A 180 -11.70 5.40 10.93
N LEU A 181 -12.09 5.60 12.19
CA LEU A 181 -12.08 4.56 13.22
C LEU A 181 -13.37 3.74 13.27
N LYS A 182 -14.45 4.20 12.64
CA LYS A 182 -15.73 3.48 12.58
C LYS A 182 -15.79 2.47 11.44
N ARG A 183 -15.10 2.78 10.32
CA ARG A 183 -14.97 1.82 9.23
C ARG A 183 -14.09 0.67 9.69
N GLN A 184 -14.38 -0.52 9.17
CA GLN A 184 -13.63 -1.72 9.50
C GLN A 184 -13.45 -2.58 8.25
N SER A 185 -12.26 -3.10 8.07
CA SER A 185 -11.93 -4.01 6.96
C SER A 185 -12.86 -5.22 6.96
N GLY A 186 -13.51 -5.48 5.82
CA GLY A 186 -14.43 -6.59 5.63
C GLY A 186 -15.79 -6.45 6.33
N SER A 187 -16.10 -5.31 6.95
CA SER A 187 -17.42 -5.06 7.54
C SER A 187 -18.51 -4.96 6.47
N GLU A 188 -19.68 -5.54 6.72
CA GLU A 188 -20.85 -5.38 5.84
C GLU A 188 -21.50 -4.00 6.00
N ASP A 189 -21.52 -3.47 7.23
CA ASP A 189 -22.20 -2.20 7.55
C ASP A 189 -21.34 -0.96 7.30
N ALA A 190 -20.05 -1.05 7.58
CA ALA A 190 -19.12 0.07 7.49
C ALA A 190 -17.76 -0.37 6.90
N PRO A 191 -17.72 -0.79 5.62
CA PRO A 191 -16.49 -1.27 5.00
C PRO A 191 -15.51 -0.13 4.76
N ARG A 192 -14.23 -0.45 4.57
CA ARG A 192 -13.21 0.47 4.09
C ARG A 192 -13.58 0.99 2.69
N MET A 193 -13.19 2.21 2.39
CA MET A 193 -13.60 2.92 1.17
C MET A 193 -13.09 2.25 -0.11
N LEU A 194 -11.91 1.66 -0.08
CA LEU A 194 -11.32 0.99 -1.24
C LEU A 194 -11.44 -0.52 -1.07
N GLY A 195 -11.92 -1.21 -2.12
CA GLY A 195 -12.27 -2.64 -2.08
C GLY A 195 -11.13 -3.56 -1.65
N ALA A 196 -9.90 -3.29 -2.10
CA ALA A 196 -8.71 -4.08 -1.74
C ALA A 196 -8.47 -4.13 -0.22
N PHE A 197 -8.87 -3.11 0.51
CA PHE A 197 -8.72 -3.03 1.97
C PHE A 197 -9.85 -3.72 2.76
N ASN A 198 -10.76 -4.40 2.05
CA ASN A 198 -11.77 -5.27 2.65
C ASN A 198 -11.46 -6.76 2.44
N GLU A 199 -10.41 -7.09 1.71
CA GLU A 199 -9.95 -8.47 1.55
C GLU A 199 -9.18 -8.93 2.79
N SER A 200 -9.28 -10.20 3.13
CA SER A 200 -8.57 -10.75 4.29
C SER A 200 -7.09 -11.01 3.98
N THR A 201 -6.24 -10.85 5.01
CA THR A 201 -4.83 -11.27 4.98
C THR A 201 -4.65 -12.44 5.96
N PRO A 202 -5.06 -13.67 5.58
CA PRO A 202 -5.22 -14.78 6.51
C PRO A 202 -3.90 -15.47 6.91
N ASP A 203 -2.82 -15.22 6.19
CA ASP A 203 -1.55 -15.94 6.31
C ASP A 203 -0.34 -15.06 5.99
N TRP A 204 0.84 -15.53 6.36
CA TRP A 204 2.10 -14.81 6.17
C TRP A 204 2.49 -14.59 4.72
N LEU A 205 2.15 -15.49 3.81
CA LEU A 205 2.39 -15.26 2.38
C LEU A 205 1.50 -14.13 1.86
N SER A 206 0.24 -14.06 2.31
CA SER A 206 -0.66 -12.94 2.00
C SER A 206 -0.14 -11.61 2.55
N PHE A 207 0.43 -11.59 3.76
CA PHE A 207 1.10 -10.42 4.32
C PHE A 207 2.29 -9.97 3.46
N PHE A 208 3.17 -10.90 3.08
CA PHE A 208 4.29 -10.56 2.20
C PHE A 208 3.82 -10.11 0.81
N MET A 209 2.75 -10.67 0.29
CA MET A 209 2.14 -10.19 -0.96
C MET A 209 1.50 -8.82 -0.81
N PHE A 210 0.81 -8.56 0.32
CA PHE A 210 0.23 -7.26 0.62
C PHE A 210 1.32 -6.18 0.62
N THR A 211 2.36 -6.35 1.42
CA THR A 211 3.48 -5.38 1.50
C THR A 211 4.29 -5.29 0.19
N ALA A 212 4.36 -6.35 -0.61
CA ALA A 212 5.05 -6.31 -1.91
C ALA A 212 4.22 -5.64 -3.02
N PHE A 213 2.90 -5.73 -2.99
CA PHE A 213 2.00 -5.26 -4.05
C PHE A 213 1.18 -4.04 -3.64
N THR A 214 0.49 -4.08 -2.49
CA THR A 214 -0.41 -3.00 -2.06
C THR A 214 0.38 -1.80 -1.55
N ASP A 215 1.40 -1.99 -0.71
CA ASP A 215 2.26 -0.89 -0.25
C ASP A 215 3.09 -0.31 -1.40
N ARG A 216 3.38 -1.10 -2.44
CA ARG A 216 3.99 -0.56 -3.67
C ARG A 216 3.04 0.35 -4.43
N ASP A 217 1.74 0.05 -4.51
CA ASP A 217 0.75 1.01 -4.99
C ASP A 217 0.74 2.25 -4.09
N GLY A 218 0.69 2.06 -2.78
CA GLY A 218 0.81 3.13 -1.79
C GLY A 218 1.99 4.06 -2.07
N LYS A 219 3.18 3.50 -2.33
CA LYS A 219 4.35 4.29 -2.74
C LYS A 219 4.07 5.17 -3.97
N MET A 220 3.43 4.62 -5.01
CA MET A 220 3.13 5.39 -6.22
C MET A 220 2.12 6.52 -5.95
N GLN A 221 1.10 6.26 -5.14
CA GLN A 221 0.11 7.24 -4.73
C GLN A 221 0.72 8.33 -3.85
N LEU A 222 1.52 7.95 -2.85
CA LEU A 222 2.21 8.89 -1.96
C LEU A 222 3.22 9.76 -2.71
N GLU A 223 3.96 9.21 -3.69
CA GLU A 223 4.88 9.98 -4.52
C GLU A 223 4.13 11.03 -5.35
N ALA A 224 2.96 10.69 -5.89
CA ALA A 224 2.10 11.63 -6.60
C ALA A 224 1.54 12.72 -5.66
N LEU A 225 1.13 12.37 -4.44
CA LEU A 225 0.67 13.31 -3.41
C LEU A 225 1.80 14.15 -2.82
N ALA A 226 3.03 13.62 -2.77
CA ALA A 226 4.22 14.36 -2.33
C ALA A 226 4.56 15.55 -3.25
N GLN A 227 4.01 15.58 -4.46
CA GLN A 227 4.13 16.72 -5.38
C GLN A 227 3.08 17.81 -5.14
N SER A 228 2.08 17.56 -4.28
CA SER A 228 0.95 18.46 -4.02
C SER A 228 1.37 19.90 -3.77
N GLY A 229 0.59 20.85 -4.30
CA GLY A 229 0.69 22.26 -3.98
C GLY A 229 0.35 22.57 -2.52
N PHE A 230 -0.44 21.72 -1.85
CA PHE A 230 -0.68 21.83 -0.41
C PHE A 230 0.50 21.22 0.36
N ASP A 231 1.39 22.10 0.85
CA ASP A 231 2.68 21.71 1.43
C ASP A 231 2.56 20.78 2.66
N PRO A 232 1.60 20.96 3.59
CA PRO A 232 1.42 20.01 4.69
C PRO A 232 1.16 18.58 4.23
N LEU A 233 0.31 18.36 3.20
CA LEU A 233 0.07 17.04 2.62
C LEU A 233 1.32 16.49 1.96
N SER A 234 2.01 17.31 1.15
CA SER A 234 3.27 16.93 0.52
C SER A 234 4.31 16.45 1.53
N ARG A 235 4.46 17.17 2.65
CA ARG A 235 5.42 16.84 3.71
C ARG A 235 5.04 15.55 4.45
N THR A 236 3.74 15.33 4.69
CA THR A 236 3.23 14.10 5.27
C THR A 236 3.58 12.91 4.37
N CYS A 237 3.20 12.97 3.09
CA CYS A 237 3.49 11.88 2.14
C CYS A 237 4.99 11.65 1.95
N ARG A 238 5.82 12.69 1.95
CA ARG A 238 7.29 12.53 1.88
C ARG A 238 7.87 11.84 3.11
N PHE A 239 7.27 12.00 4.28
CA PHE A 239 7.68 11.26 5.45
C PHE A 239 7.26 9.79 5.35
N MET A 240 5.99 9.51 5.02
CA MET A 240 5.45 8.17 4.84
C MET A 240 6.29 7.35 3.85
N LEU A 241 6.69 7.94 2.73
CA LEU A 241 7.55 7.29 1.71
C LEU A 241 8.88 6.76 2.28
N THR A 242 9.38 7.30 3.37
CA THR A 242 10.61 6.81 4.00
C THR A 242 10.38 5.48 4.74
N GLU A 243 9.16 5.24 5.19
CA GLU A 243 8.73 4.02 5.89
C GLU A 243 8.24 2.95 4.91
N GLU A 244 7.53 3.35 3.86
CA GLU A 244 7.07 2.45 2.78
C GLU A 244 8.21 1.65 2.11
N ALA A 245 9.41 2.21 2.06
CA ALA A 245 10.57 1.50 1.54
C ALA A 245 10.90 0.24 2.36
N HIS A 246 10.64 0.26 3.67
CA HIS A 246 10.79 -0.90 4.55
C HIS A 246 9.67 -1.92 4.33
N HIS A 247 8.42 -1.47 4.22
CA HIS A 247 7.29 -2.36 3.97
C HIS A 247 7.52 -3.19 2.70
N MET A 248 7.86 -2.55 1.60
CA MET A 248 8.17 -3.24 0.35
C MET A 248 9.36 -4.21 0.48
N PHE A 249 10.39 -3.84 1.25
CA PHE A 249 11.53 -4.73 1.52
C PHE A 249 11.09 -5.99 2.28
N VAL A 250 10.24 -5.86 3.29
CA VAL A 250 9.68 -6.97 4.06
C VAL A 250 8.92 -7.92 3.13
N GLY A 251 8.02 -7.39 2.30
CA GLY A 251 7.23 -8.18 1.36
C GLY A 251 8.06 -8.90 0.31
N GLU A 252 8.92 -8.16 -0.40
CA GLU A 252 9.73 -8.72 -1.49
C GLU A 252 10.68 -9.83 -0.99
N ASN A 253 11.32 -9.61 0.15
CA ASN A 253 12.19 -10.63 0.76
C ASN A 253 11.40 -11.79 1.37
N GLY A 254 10.22 -11.54 1.95
CA GLY A 254 9.34 -12.56 2.46
C GLY A 254 8.94 -13.55 1.38
N VAL A 255 8.37 -13.07 0.28
CA VAL A 255 8.02 -13.92 -0.87
C VAL A 255 9.23 -14.67 -1.42
N ARG A 256 10.38 -13.99 -1.57
CA ARG A 256 11.61 -14.64 -2.05
C ARG A 256 12.07 -15.77 -1.13
N ARG A 257 11.97 -15.61 0.20
CA ARG A 257 12.32 -16.66 1.17
C ARG A 257 11.40 -17.86 1.04
N VAL A 258 10.08 -17.65 0.88
CA VAL A 258 9.11 -18.72 0.64
C VAL A 258 9.47 -19.50 -0.62
N ILE A 259 9.65 -18.81 -1.76
CA ILE A 259 10.05 -19.44 -3.04
C ILE A 259 11.35 -20.23 -2.88
N LYS A 260 12.37 -19.63 -2.24
CA LYS A 260 13.66 -20.27 -2.03
C LYS A 260 13.52 -21.55 -1.21
N LYS A 261 12.74 -21.51 -0.12
CA LYS A 261 12.50 -22.68 0.74
C LYS A 261 11.81 -23.80 -0.02
N THR A 262 10.77 -23.47 -0.80
CA THR A 262 10.07 -24.45 -1.64
C THR A 262 11.04 -25.12 -2.62
N CYS A 263 11.82 -24.35 -3.36
CA CYS A 263 12.79 -24.89 -4.32
C CYS A 263 13.88 -25.77 -3.64
N GLU A 264 14.38 -25.35 -2.49
CA GLU A 264 15.35 -26.14 -1.70
C GLU A 264 14.78 -27.49 -1.26
N MET A 265 13.54 -27.51 -0.76
CA MET A 265 12.89 -28.73 -0.32
C MET A 265 12.55 -29.66 -1.46
N MET A 266 12.06 -29.13 -2.60
CA MET A 266 11.86 -29.92 -3.83
C MET A 266 13.15 -30.59 -4.27
N ASN A 267 14.26 -29.85 -4.37
CA ASN A 267 15.55 -30.39 -4.75
C ASN A 267 16.05 -31.48 -3.77
N LYS A 268 15.90 -31.23 -2.46
CA LYS A 268 16.31 -32.20 -1.41
C LYS A 268 15.51 -33.51 -1.50
N ALA A 269 14.23 -33.42 -1.85
CA ALA A 269 13.33 -34.58 -2.02
C ALA A 269 13.41 -35.21 -3.42
N GLY A 270 14.15 -34.61 -4.37
CA GLY A 270 14.23 -35.09 -5.74
C GLY A 270 12.96 -34.87 -6.57
N ILE A 271 12.10 -33.92 -6.16
CA ILE A 271 10.88 -33.56 -6.90
C ILE A 271 11.24 -32.55 -7.97
N SER A 272 11.11 -32.92 -9.23
CA SER A 272 11.43 -32.06 -10.39
C SER A 272 10.21 -31.40 -11.00
N ASP A 273 9.01 -31.95 -10.80
CA ASP A 273 7.76 -31.37 -11.30
C ASP A 273 7.17 -30.38 -10.30
N PRO A 274 7.13 -29.08 -10.61
CA PRO A 274 6.56 -28.07 -9.74
C PRO A 274 5.03 -28.14 -9.59
N TYR A 275 4.37 -28.96 -10.41
CA TYR A 275 2.92 -29.19 -10.37
C TYR A 275 2.54 -30.44 -9.57
N ASP A 276 3.48 -31.20 -9.00
CA ASP A 276 3.21 -32.28 -8.06
C ASP A 276 2.88 -31.69 -6.66
N ILE A 277 1.76 -30.95 -6.62
CA ILE A 277 1.35 -30.09 -5.50
C ILE A 277 1.26 -30.89 -4.19
N GLU A 278 0.67 -32.11 -4.24
CA GLU A 278 0.48 -32.94 -3.04
C GLU A 278 1.82 -33.30 -2.39
N LYS A 279 2.76 -33.81 -3.18
CA LYS A 279 4.08 -34.19 -2.67
C LYS A 279 4.89 -32.98 -2.18
N ILE A 280 4.74 -31.82 -2.84
CA ILE A 280 5.43 -30.59 -2.40
C ILE A 280 4.87 -30.15 -1.06
N ARG A 281 3.54 -30.18 -0.88
CA ARG A 281 2.88 -29.82 0.40
C ARG A 281 3.23 -30.79 1.53
N GLU A 282 3.42 -32.07 1.26
CA GLU A 282 3.90 -33.06 2.23
C GLU A 282 5.29 -32.72 2.80
N LEU A 283 6.10 -31.92 2.10
CA LEU A 283 7.39 -31.41 2.58
C LEU A 283 7.25 -30.27 3.59
N GLY A 284 6.03 -29.79 3.88
CA GLY A 284 5.76 -28.65 4.75
C GLY A 284 6.12 -27.31 4.11
N VAL A 285 6.02 -27.19 2.80
CA VAL A 285 6.28 -25.93 2.05
C VAL A 285 5.11 -25.57 1.13
N ILE A 286 5.05 -24.32 0.72
CA ILE A 286 4.02 -23.80 -0.18
C ILE A 286 4.47 -24.07 -1.62
N ASP A 287 3.64 -24.73 -2.42
CA ASP A 287 3.92 -25.01 -3.82
C ASP A 287 3.96 -23.73 -4.69
N LEU A 288 4.75 -23.75 -5.76
CA LEU A 288 4.93 -22.60 -6.65
C LEU A 288 3.63 -22.17 -7.37
N PRO A 289 2.75 -23.08 -7.81
CA PRO A 289 1.42 -22.72 -8.34
C PRO A 289 0.57 -21.91 -7.35
N THR A 290 0.56 -22.27 -6.07
CA THR A 290 -0.16 -21.50 -5.03
C THR A 290 0.43 -20.10 -4.84
N ILE A 291 1.75 -19.97 -4.87
CA ILE A 291 2.40 -18.65 -4.85
C ILE A 291 1.97 -17.82 -6.07
N GLN A 292 1.89 -18.44 -7.27
CA GLN A 292 1.40 -17.76 -8.47
C GLN A 292 -0.05 -17.28 -8.34
N LYS A 293 -0.94 -18.08 -7.77
CA LYS A 293 -2.33 -17.67 -7.51
C LYS A 293 -2.41 -16.45 -6.57
N LYS A 294 -1.57 -16.39 -5.53
CA LYS A 294 -1.46 -15.23 -4.63
C LYS A 294 -0.94 -14.00 -5.36
N ILE A 295 0.05 -14.14 -6.26
CA ILE A 295 0.50 -13.05 -7.14
C ILE A 295 -0.67 -12.53 -7.98
N ASN A 296 -1.43 -13.41 -8.62
CA ASN A 296 -2.56 -13.04 -9.45
C ASN A 296 -3.60 -12.23 -8.66
N LEU A 297 -3.94 -12.67 -7.45
CA LEU A 297 -4.90 -11.99 -6.57
C LEU A 297 -4.38 -10.61 -6.16
N HIS A 298 -3.22 -10.55 -5.50
CA HIS A 298 -2.73 -9.30 -4.93
C HIS A 298 -2.37 -8.25 -5.99
N TYR A 299 -1.84 -8.67 -7.14
CA TYR A 299 -1.62 -7.77 -8.25
C TYR A 299 -2.93 -7.17 -8.79
N SER A 300 -3.97 -7.99 -9.01
CA SER A 300 -5.26 -7.48 -9.49
C SER A 300 -5.95 -6.54 -8.51
N LEU A 301 -5.89 -6.85 -7.20
CA LEU A 301 -6.40 -5.96 -6.15
C LEU A 301 -5.68 -4.60 -6.14
N SER A 302 -4.35 -4.62 -6.27
CA SER A 302 -3.56 -3.39 -6.30
C SER A 302 -3.82 -2.55 -7.56
N LEU A 303 -4.06 -3.18 -8.72
CA LEU A 303 -4.44 -2.44 -9.92
C LEU A 303 -5.77 -1.67 -9.75
N ASP A 304 -6.68 -2.18 -8.94
CA ASP A 304 -7.95 -1.50 -8.66
C ASP A 304 -7.78 -0.22 -7.83
N LEU A 305 -6.71 -0.10 -7.03
CA LEU A 305 -6.42 1.08 -6.23
C LEU A 305 -6.09 2.32 -7.07
N PHE A 306 -5.64 2.14 -8.32
CA PHE A 306 -5.39 3.26 -9.24
C PHE A 306 -6.68 3.89 -9.79
N GLY A 307 -7.82 3.21 -9.69
CA GLY A 307 -9.08 3.70 -10.26
C GLY A 307 -9.32 3.28 -11.71
N SER A 308 -10.32 3.89 -12.33
CA SER A 308 -10.72 3.60 -13.72
C SER A 308 -9.69 4.12 -14.73
N GLU A 309 -9.70 3.55 -15.93
CA GLU A 309 -8.83 3.90 -17.08
C GLU A 309 -9.00 5.36 -17.48
N ILE A 310 -10.25 5.86 -17.45
CA ILE A 310 -10.62 7.25 -17.71
C ILE A 310 -11.15 7.87 -16.42
N SER A 311 -10.57 8.98 -15.97
CA SER A 311 -10.93 9.64 -14.72
C SER A 311 -10.89 11.15 -14.82
N THR A 312 -12.07 11.78 -14.75
CA THR A 312 -12.21 13.23 -14.61
C THR A 312 -11.70 13.72 -13.24
N ASN A 313 -11.84 12.90 -12.18
CA ASN A 313 -11.31 13.25 -10.87
C ASN A 313 -9.78 13.33 -10.90
N ALA A 314 -9.08 12.37 -11.52
CA ALA A 314 -7.63 12.41 -11.67
C ALA A 314 -7.18 13.65 -12.47
N ALA A 315 -7.88 13.95 -13.57
CA ALA A 315 -7.63 15.15 -14.38
C ALA A 315 -7.81 16.43 -13.55
N ASN A 316 -8.89 16.54 -12.81
CA ASN A 316 -9.19 17.72 -12.00
C ASN A 316 -8.17 17.90 -10.85
N THR A 317 -7.76 16.83 -10.17
CA THR A 317 -6.75 16.90 -9.10
C THR A 317 -5.38 17.28 -9.63
N TYR A 318 -5.03 16.83 -10.82
CA TYR A 318 -3.80 17.22 -11.51
C TYR A 318 -3.83 18.68 -11.93
N THR A 319 -4.89 19.09 -12.65
CA THR A 319 -5.07 20.49 -13.12
C THR A 319 -5.04 21.47 -11.94
N ALA A 320 -5.66 21.10 -10.82
CA ALA A 320 -5.64 21.91 -9.59
C ALA A 320 -4.27 21.94 -8.86
N GLY A 321 -3.25 21.26 -9.33
CA GLY A 321 -1.96 21.21 -8.64
C GLY A 321 -1.96 20.43 -7.32
N VAL A 322 -2.95 19.53 -7.12
CA VAL A 322 -3.17 18.82 -5.86
C VAL A 322 -2.54 17.44 -5.83
N LYS A 323 -2.59 16.68 -6.95
CA LYS A 323 -1.98 15.36 -7.07
C LYS A 323 -1.27 15.25 -8.41
N GLY A 324 0.05 15.05 -8.39
CA GLY A 324 0.87 14.92 -9.59
C GLY A 324 0.92 13.50 -10.16
N ARG A 325 1.86 13.27 -11.05
CA ARG A 325 2.23 11.95 -11.55
C ARG A 325 3.33 11.34 -10.68
N PHE A 326 3.57 10.07 -10.84
CA PHE A 326 4.75 9.43 -10.23
C PHE A 326 6.04 10.09 -10.77
N TRP A 327 6.89 10.55 -9.85
CA TRP A 327 8.10 11.30 -10.18
C TRP A 327 7.87 12.57 -11.03
N GLU A 328 6.80 13.29 -10.79
CA GLU A 328 6.42 14.50 -11.52
C GLU A 328 7.60 15.45 -11.79
N THR A 329 8.41 15.73 -10.77
CA THR A 329 9.57 16.63 -10.86
C THR A 329 10.73 16.09 -11.70
N LYS A 330 10.71 14.81 -12.08
CA LYS A 330 11.73 14.17 -12.93
C LYS A 330 11.29 14.05 -14.38
N ILE A 331 10.02 14.28 -14.67
CA ILE A 331 9.47 14.23 -16.03
C ILE A 331 9.92 15.49 -16.75
N LYS A 332 10.56 15.32 -17.92
CA LYS A 332 11.09 16.39 -18.76
C LYS A 332 10.17 16.65 -19.96
N ASP A 333 8.88 16.74 -19.73
CA ASP A 333 7.94 17.25 -20.71
C ASP A 333 7.54 18.69 -20.34
N ASP A 334 6.81 19.34 -21.22
CA ASP A 334 6.27 20.70 -21.01
C ASP A 334 4.96 20.66 -20.19
N HIS A 335 4.62 19.52 -19.60
CA HIS A 335 3.37 19.25 -18.89
C HIS A 335 2.10 19.48 -19.71
N ILE A 336 2.21 19.54 -21.03
CA ILE A 336 1.07 19.74 -21.94
C ILE A 336 0.31 18.42 -22.13
N LEU A 337 -0.42 17.99 -21.12
CA LEU A 337 -1.26 16.81 -21.24
C LEU A 337 -2.59 17.06 -22.01
N LYS A 338 -2.94 18.34 -22.22
CA LYS A 338 -4.26 18.71 -22.77
C LYS A 338 -4.47 18.25 -24.23
N ASN A 339 -3.40 18.19 -25.01
CA ASN A 339 -3.45 17.84 -26.43
C ASN A 339 -2.89 16.43 -26.73
N ASP A 340 -2.36 15.74 -25.72
CA ASP A 340 -1.78 14.41 -25.88
C ASP A 340 -2.82 13.31 -25.71
N THR A 341 -2.52 12.15 -26.27
CA THR A 341 -3.28 10.92 -26.04
C THR A 341 -2.41 9.87 -25.38
N TYR A 342 -3.07 8.94 -24.67
CA TYR A 342 -2.44 7.81 -24.01
C TYR A 342 -3.13 6.51 -24.45
N PRO A 343 -2.38 5.45 -24.78
CA PRO A 343 -2.99 4.17 -25.12
C PRO A 343 -3.62 3.54 -23.89
N ILE A 344 -4.83 3.06 -24.01
CA ILE A 344 -5.53 2.29 -22.98
C ILE A 344 -6.10 1.02 -23.57
N LEU A 345 -6.27 0.01 -22.76
CA LEU A 345 -7.08 -1.16 -23.09
C LEU A 345 -8.51 -0.94 -22.62
N GLU A 346 -9.47 -1.31 -23.45
CA GLU A 346 -10.90 -1.26 -23.15
C GLU A 346 -11.53 -2.63 -23.40
N PHE A 347 -12.37 -3.09 -22.48
CA PHE A 347 -13.19 -4.28 -22.72
C PHE A 347 -14.57 -3.84 -23.21
N ALA A 348 -14.88 -4.14 -24.47
CA ALA A 348 -16.14 -3.76 -25.08
C ALA A 348 -16.67 -4.87 -25.99
N ASN A 349 -17.95 -5.17 -25.90
CA ASN A 349 -18.61 -6.19 -26.74
C ASN A 349 -17.89 -7.57 -26.72
N GLY A 350 -17.41 -7.98 -25.54
CA GLY A 350 -16.70 -9.26 -25.36
C GLY A 350 -15.31 -9.30 -25.97
N LYS A 351 -14.69 -8.16 -26.26
CA LYS A 351 -13.35 -8.08 -26.84
C LYS A 351 -12.49 -7.05 -26.11
N ILE A 352 -11.19 -7.33 -26.09
CA ILE A 352 -10.18 -6.38 -25.64
C ILE A 352 -9.74 -5.55 -26.85
N ILE A 353 -9.86 -4.25 -26.77
CA ILE A 353 -9.51 -3.31 -27.84
C ILE A 353 -8.52 -2.26 -27.34
N ASN A 354 -7.58 -1.87 -28.20
CA ASN A 354 -6.70 -0.74 -27.98
C ASN A 354 -7.41 0.55 -28.36
N LYS A 355 -7.34 1.57 -27.51
CA LYS A 355 -7.95 2.87 -27.72
C LYS A 355 -6.99 3.97 -27.32
N GLN A 356 -7.00 5.08 -28.06
CA GLN A 356 -6.32 6.30 -27.64
C GLN A 356 -7.30 7.16 -26.82
N ALA A 357 -6.92 7.53 -25.63
CA ALA A 357 -7.71 8.39 -24.76
C ALA A 357 -6.95 9.70 -24.45
N PRO A 358 -7.63 10.79 -24.11
CA PRO A 358 -6.94 12.02 -23.70
C PRO A 358 -5.99 11.73 -22.53
N ALA A 359 -4.72 12.11 -22.64
CA ALA A 359 -3.67 11.80 -21.67
C ALA A 359 -4.01 12.32 -20.26
N LEU A 360 -4.59 13.52 -20.18
CA LEU A 360 -5.03 14.12 -18.93
C LEU A 360 -6.12 13.28 -18.19
N LEU A 361 -7.00 12.60 -18.93
CA LEU A 361 -8.01 11.71 -18.37
C LEU A 361 -7.45 10.32 -18.03
N SER A 362 -6.27 9.98 -18.54
CA SER A 362 -5.63 8.66 -18.43
C SER A 362 -4.50 8.60 -17.40
N LEU A 363 -4.44 9.57 -16.48
CA LEU A 363 -3.37 9.67 -15.46
C LEU A 363 -3.28 8.44 -14.56
N ASN A 364 -4.43 7.81 -14.26
CA ASN A 364 -4.47 6.55 -13.51
C ASN A 364 -3.76 5.41 -14.25
N MET A 365 -3.93 5.35 -15.58
CA MET A 365 -3.23 4.36 -16.41
C MET A 365 -1.73 4.59 -16.42
N ARG A 366 -1.30 5.84 -16.45
CA ARG A 366 0.12 6.17 -16.38
C ARG A 366 0.75 5.69 -15.06
N LEU A 367 0.09 5.94 -13.93
CA LEU A 367 0.54 5.44 -12.63
C LEU A 367 0.57 3.91 -12.58
N ARG A 368 -0.47 3.26 -13.11
CA ARG A 368 -0.60 1.79 -13.20
C ARG A 368 0.52 1.17 -14.03
N ASP A 369 0.88 1.79 -15.15
CA ASP A 369 2.00 1.33 -15.99
C ASP A 369 3.34 1.42 -15.27
N ASP A 370 3.59 2.51 -14.55
CA ASP A 370 4.82 2.68 -13.78
C ASP A 370 4.87 1.68 -12.60
N TYR A 371 3.76 1.41 -11.94
CA TYR A 371 3.60 0.35 -10.95
C TYR A 371 3.90 -1.04 -11.53
N THR A 372 3.32 -1.37 -12.69
CA THR A 372 3.53 -2.65 -13.38
C THR A 372 5.00 -2.87 -13.72
N LYS A 373 5.69 -1.82 -14.21
CA LYS A 373 7.13 -1.87 -14.51
C LYS A 373 7.96 -2.12 -13.24
N ASP A 374 7.65 -1.43 -12.15
CA ASP A 374 8.37 -1.60 -10.88
C ASP A 374 8.12 -3.00 -10.29
N THR A 375 6.89 -3.48 -10.32
CA THR A 375 6.49 -4.82 -9.88
C THR A 375 7.17 -5.92 -10.68
N ALA A 376 7.29 -5.75 -12.00
CA ALA A 376 7.98 -6.71 -12.88
C ALA A 376 9.46 -6.93 -12.49
N VAL A 377 10.09 -5.96 -11.82
CA VAL A 377 11.47 -6.13 -11.30
C VAL A 377 11.49 -7.15 -10.16
N SER A 378 10.51 -7.15 -9.25
CA SER A 378 10.40 -8.13 -8.18
C SER A 378 10.13 -9.54 -8.72
N ILE A 379 9.23 -9.66 -9.72
CA ILE A 379 8.99 -10.95 -10.41
C ILE A 379 10.28 -11.50 -11.01
N LYS A 380 11.09 -10.67 -11.67
CA LYS A 380 12.39 -11.10 -12.22
C LYS A 380 13.34 -11.60 -11.13
N ARG A 381 13.38 -10.95 -9.95
CA ARG A 381 14.21 -11.38 -8.82
C ARG A 381 13.73 -12.72 -8.25
N TRP A 382 12.43 -12.93 -8.14
CA TRP A 382 11.84 -14.19 -7.68
C TRP A 382 12.12 -15.31 -8.67
N ASN A 383 11.93 -15.07 -9.98
CA ASN A 383 12.26 -16.04 -11.04
C ASN A 383 13.74 -16.41 -11.04
N ARG A 384 14.63 -15.47 -10.75
CA ARG A 384 16.06 -15.79 -10.62
C ARG A 384 16.31 -16.84 -9.53
N THR A 385 15.62 -16.76 -8.39
CA THR A 385 15.72 -17.77 -7.33
C THR A 385 15.28 -19.15 -7.80
N ILE A 386 14.22 -19.22 -8.61
CA ILE A 386 13.69 -20.48 -9.19
C ILE A 386 14.70 -21.07 -10.20
N VAL A 387 15.22 -20.23 -11.09
CA VAL A 387 16.22 -20.61 -12.11
C VAL A 387 17.51 -21.09 -11.45
N ASP A 388 18.01 -20.38 -10.43
CA ASP A 388 19.22 -20.76 -9.68
C ASP A 388 19.06 -22.13 -9.00
N ALA A 389 17.82 -22.48 -8.61
CA ALA A 389 17.46 -23.79 -8.06
C ALA A 389 17.22 -24.86 -9.15
N LYS A 390 17.27 -24.51 -10.43
CA LYS A 390 17.03 -25.41 -11.60
C LYS A 390 15.63 -26.04 -11.62
N ILE A 391 14.63 -25.35 -11.08
CA ILE A 391 13.23 -25.75 -11.18
C ILE A 391 12.63 -25.15 -12.44
N ASN A 392 11.88 -25.96 -13.20
CA ASN A 392 11.23 -25.50 -14.43
C ASN A 392 9.87 -24.84 -14.13
N PHE A 393 9.91 -23.64 -13.58
CA PHE A 393 8.73 -22.83 -13.31
C PHE A 393 9.05 -21.34 -13.50
N GLU A 394 8.06 -20.55 -13.91
CA GLU A 394 8.20 -19.11 -14.08
C GLU A 394 6.99 -18.39 -13.49
N MET A 395 7.23 -17.50 -12.52
CA MET A 395 6.23 -16.56 -12.00
C MET A 395 5.96 -15.47 -13.01
N LYS A 396 4.67 -15.06 -13.15
CA LYS A 396 4.24 -14.04 -14.10
C LYS A 396 3.25 -13.09 -13.45
N LEU A 397 3.28 -11.82 -13.85
CA LEU A 397 2.15 -10.93 -13.57
C LEU A 397 0.98 -11.35 -14.46
N PRO A 398 -0.26 -11.38 -13.95
CA PRO A 398 -1.41 -11.64 -14.77
C PRO A 398 -1.68 -10.45 -15.70
N PHE A 399 -2.47 -10.68 -16.73
CA PHE A 399 -2.97 -9.65 -17.63
C PHE A 399 -3.71 -8.55 -16.82
N GLU A 400 -3.52 -7.29 -17.20
CA GLU A 400 -4.04 -6.14 -16.44
C GLU A 400 -5.58 -6.09 -16.33
N GLY A 401 -6.29 -6.77 -17.21
CA GLY A 401 -7.76 -6.92 -17.15
C GLY A 401 -8.25 -8.11 -16.31
N PHE A 402 -7.32 -8.94 -15.79
CA PHE A 402 -7.67 -10.11 -14.99
C PHE A 402 -8.27 -9.71 -13.63
N ASN A 403 -9.39 -10.34 -13.26
CA ASN A 403 -10.06 -10.24 -11.95
C ASN A 403 -10.29 -8.79 -11.44
N ARG A 404 -10.63 -7.87 -12.35
CA ARG A 404 -10.86 -6.45 -12.01
C ARG A 404 -12.24 -6.23 -11.41
N LYS A 405 -12.30 -5.34 -10.41
CA LYS A 405 -13.53 -4.93 -9.72
C LYS A 405 -14.00 -3.53 -10.12
N ILE A 406 -13.14 -2.77 -10.80
CA ILE A 406 -13.45 -1.41 -11.29
C ILE A 406 -12.95 -1.22 -12.72
N GLY A 407 -13.40 -0.14 -13.38
CA GLY A 407 -12.99 0.22 -14.74
C GLY A 407 -13.67 -0.62 -15.81
N THR A 408 -13.09 -0.59 -17.02
CA THR A 408 -13.70 -1.22 -18.20
C THR A 408 -13.71 -2.75 -18.13
N PHE A 409 -12.84 -3.34 -17.33
CA PHE A 409 -12.74 -4.79 -17.15
C PHE A 409 -13.61 -5.33 -16.01
N MET A 410 -14.34 -4.47 -15.31
CA MET A 410 -15.20 -4.89 -14.19
C MET A 410 -16.23 -5.94 -14.66
N GLY A 411 -16.25 -7.09 -13.97
CA GLY A 411 -17.20 -8.18 -14.26
C GLY A 411 -16.90 -8.96 -15.54
N SER A 412 -15.75 -8.75 -16.17
CA SER A 412 -15.29 -9.59 -17.29
C SER A 412 -14.62 -10.85 -16.79
N ASP A 413 -14.86 -11.98 -17.47
CA ASP A 413 -14.24 -13.27 -17.21
C ASP A 413 -12.99 -13.40 -18.13
N ILE A 414 -11.83 -12.94 -17.64
CA ILE A 414 -10.58 -12.92 -18.40
C ILE A 414 -9.54 -13.77 -17.66
N SER A 415 -8.82 -14.65 -18.37
CA SER A 415 -7.74 -15.48 -17.82
C SER A 415 -6.52 -14.63 -17.40
N PRO A 416 -5.61 -15.15 -16.54
CA PRO A 416 -4.33 -14.48 -16.27
C PRO A 416 -3.45 -14.25 -17.51
N LEU A 417 -3.73 -14.94 -18.61
CA LEU A 417 -3.03 -14.80 -19.89
C LEU A 417 -3.68 -13.78 -20.83
N GLY A 418 -4.86 -13.25 -20.47
CA GLY A 418 -5.59 -12.29 -21.27
C GLY A 418 -6.66 -12.88 -22.20
N ASP A 419 -6.94 -14.18 -22.08
CA ASP A 419 -8.00 -14.81 -22.87
C ASP A 419 -9.37 -14.45 -22.29
N VAL A 420 -10.30 -14.03 -23.15
CA VAL A 420 -11.69 -13.81 -22.78
C VAL A 420 -12.39 -15.17 -22.67
N LEU A 421 -12.91 -15.48 -21.51
CA LEU A 421 -13.56 -16.74 -21.21
C LEU A 421 -15.09 -16.62 -21.23
N THR A 422 -15.77 -17.75 -21.47
CA THR A 422 -17.20 -17.83 -21.15
C THR A 422 -17.37 -17.95 -19.62
N LYS A 423 -18.58 -17.66 -19.15
CA LYS A 423 -18.89 -17.78 -17.70
C LYS A 423 -18.66 -19.21 -17.19
N GLU A 424 -19.03 -20.22 -17.97
CA GLU A 424 -18.85 -21.63 -17.63
C GLU A 424 -17.36 -22.00 -17.55
N ALA A 425 -16.54 -21.50 -18.48
CA ALA A 425 -15.09 -21.72 -18.46
C ALA A 425 -14.45 -21.03 -17.25
N TRP A 426 -14.84 -19.79 -16.96
CA TRP A 426 -14.38 -19.08 -15.77
C TRP A 426 -14.73 -19.83 -14.48
N ASP A 427 -16.00 -20.23 -14.29
CA ASP A 427 -16.44 -20.90 -13.08
C ASP A 427 -15.77 -22.25 -12.86
N LYS A 428 -15.38 -22.93 -13.96
CA LYS A 428 -14.59 -24.15 -13.92
C LYS A 428 -13.14 -23.92 -13.51
N ASP A 429 -12.49 -22.88 -14.05
CA ASP A 429 -11.04 -22.72 -13.98
C ASP A 429 -10.58 -21.66 -12.97
N LYS A 430 -11.48 -20.84 -12.39
CA LYS A 430 -11.11 -19.76 -11.46
C LYS A 430 -10.24 -20.20 -10.29
N ASN A 431 -10.43 -21.42 -9.76
CA ASN A 431 -9.61 -21.96 -8.68
C ASN A 431 -8.19 -22.36 -9.13
N ASN A 432 -7.95 -22.42 -10.44
CA ASN A 432 -6.59 -22.55 -10.99
C ASN A 432 -5.88 -21.19 -11.09
N PHE A 433 -6.64 -20.09 -11.09
CA PHE A 433 -6.14 -18.74 -11.26
C PHE A 433 -6.02 -17.95 -9.94
N LEU A 434 -6.93 -18.19 -9.01
CA LEU A 434 -7.03 -17.50 -7.73
C LEU A 434 -6.93 -18.49 -6.56
N PRO A 435 -6.47 -18.04 -5.38
CA PRO A 435 -6.44 -18.90 -4.19
C PRO A 435 -7.83 -19.44 -3.85
N ALA A 436 -7.91 -20.73 -3.59
CA ALA A 436 -9.10 -21.41 -3.11
C ALA A 436 -9.01 -21.62 -1.57
N THR A 437 -10.09 -22.08 -0.97
CA THR A 437 -10.15 -22.32 0.49
C THR A 437 -9.10 -23.34 0.93
N GLU A 438 -8.86 -24.39 0.12
CA GLU A 438 -7.87 -25.43 0.38
C GLU A 438 -6.43 -24.87 0.36
N ASP A 439 -6.16 -23.88 -0.47
CA ASP A 439 -4.85 -23.20 -0.52
C ASP A 439 -4.58 -22.44 0.79
N ASN A 440 -5.61 -21.79 1.38
CA ASN A 440 -5.48 -21.06 2.63
C ASN A 440 -5.23 -21.99 3.83
N VAL A 441 -5.88 -23.17 3.88
CA VAL A 441 -5.64 -24.18 4.93
C VAL A 441 -4.20 -24.67 4.88
N CYS A 442 -3.66 -24.94 3.70
CA CYS A 442 -2.24 -25.33 3.53
C CYS A 442 -1.28 -24.26 4.06
N LEU A 443 -1.58 -22.99 3.83
CA LEU A 443 -0.75 -21.86 4.27
C LEU A 443 -0.72 -21.68 5.81
N LEU A 444 -1.76 -22.07 6.51
CA LEU A 444 -1.80 -22.08 7.99
C LEU A 444 -0.87 -23.12 8.60
N TYR A 445 -0.73 -24.31 7.97
CA TYR A 445 0.13 -25.39 8.46
C TYR A 445 1.61 -25.21 8.12
N THR A 446 1.95 -24.39 7.12
CA THR A 446 3.33 -24.19 6.69
C THR A 446 4.02 -23.00 7.34
N SER A 447 3.33 -22.27 8.22
CA SER A 447 3.91 -21.12 8.95
C SER A 447 5.09 -21.51 9.85
N ASP A 448 5.20 -22.75 10.29
CA ASP A 448 6.31 -23.26 11.12
C ASP A 448 7.58 -23.63 10.33
N ALA A 449 7.55 -23.53 9.01
CA ALA A 449 8.61 -24.03 8.15
C ALA A 449 9.45 -22.95 7.43
N ALA A 450 9.17 -21.65 7.65
CA ALA A 450 9.89 -20.55 6.97
C ALA A 450 11.12 -20.04 7.73
#